data_f6b8e638dcc164a278523b3b676daca6
#
_entry.id   f6b8e638dcc164a278523b3b676daca6
#
_cell.length_a   1.000
_cell.length_b   1.000
_cell.length_c   1.000
_cell.angle_alpha   90.00
_cell.angle_beta   90.00
_cell.angle_gamma   90.00
#
_symmetry.space_group_name_H-M   'P 1'
#
loop_
_entity.id
_entity.type
_entity.pdbx_description
1 polymer ?
#
loop_
_entity_poly.entity_id
_entity_poly.type
_entity_poly.pdbx_seq_one_letter_code
_entity_poly.pdbx_strand_id
1 'polypeptide(L)'
;MKIFNTLSRRKEEFVPIEPGKVKMYVCGPTVYNFIHIGNARPMIVFDTVRRYFEYKGYEVNYVSNFTDVDDKIIRKAIEEGVDAETISKRYIAECKKDMEMMNVKPATKNPQATQEIGGMIEMINTLIEKGHAYVAADGTVYFRTKSFKEYGKLSHKNLDDLQSGFREIKVTGEEGKEDPTDFVLWKPKKEGEPFWESPWCQGRPGWHIECSEMSKKYLGESIDIHAGGEDLIFPHHENEIAQSECANGKTFANYWMHNAFLNIDNRKMSKSLGNFFTVREISEKYDLQVLRLFMLSAQYRSPLNFSADLMEASKNSLERIRTAADHQADCLKAAKEGEMTAEEKQNQAAVEELVQKFETAMDDDFNTADAISAIFEIVRLSNSTISEASTKAYVSYVKETMDKLCDVLGIITEKKEEILDSEVEDLIAKRQQARKDKNFALADEIRGQLLDMGIILEDTREGVKWKRA
;
A
#
# COMPACT_ATOMS: atom_id res chain seq x y z
N MET A 1 -17.90 6.10 13.85
CA MET A 1 -16.83 5.22 13.29
C MET A 1 -15.80 4.96 14.37
N LYS A 2 -15.43 3.70 14.56
CA LYS A 2 -14.44 3.28 15.56
C LYS A 2 -13.20 2.72 14.87
N ILE A 3 -12.03 3.01 15.45
CA ILE A 3 -10.73 2.53 14.98
C ILE A 3 -10.03 1.81 16.13
N PHE A 4 -9.46 0.63 15.86
CA PHE A 4 -8.60 -0.02 16.83
C PHE A 4 -7.26 0.71 16.88
N ASN A 5 -6.96 1.28 18.05
CA ASN A 5 -5.72 2.00 18.28
C ASN A 5 -4.69 1.07 18.95
N THR A 6 -3.58 0.78 18.27
CA THR A 6 -2.51 -0.06 18.83
C THR A 6 -1.94 0.51 20.13
N LEU A 7 -1.91 1.84 20.25
CA LEU A 7 -1.39 2.52 21.44
C LEU A 7 -2.21 2.18 22.70
N SER A 8 -3.54 2.23 22.60
CA SER A 8 -4.44 1.92 23.73
C SER A 8 -4.93 0.47 23.75
N ARG A 9 -4.72 -0.29 22.68
CA ARG A 9 -5.22 -1.65 22.44
C ARG A 9 -6.75 -1.77 22.51
N ARG A 10 -7.46 -0.70 22.12
CA ARG A 10 -8.92 -0.63 22.13
C ARG A 10 -9.45 -0.03 20.85
N LYS A 11 -10.72 -0.33 20.53
CA LYS A 11 -11.47 0.42 19.54
C LYS A 11 -11.93 1.74 20.16
N GLU A 12 -11.59 2.83 19.54
CA GLU A 12 -11.89 4.20 19.96
C GLU A 12 -12.71 4.91 18.90
N GLU A 13 -13.58 5.84 19.31
CA GLU A 13 -14.26 6.73 18.37
C GLU A 13 -13.24 7.60 17.67
N PHE A 14 -13.33 7.64 16.34
CA PHE A 14 -12.45 8.50 15.54
C PHE A 14 -12.89 9.96 15.66
N VAL A 15 -11.99 10.79 16.14
CA VAL A 15 -12.16 12.24 16.23
C VAL A 15 -10.96 12.90 15.55
N PRO A 16 -11.14 13.54 14.38
CA PRO A 16 -10.04 14.19 13.68
C PRO A 16 -9.54 15.42 14.43
N ILE A 17 -8.25 15.75 14.28
CA ILE A 17 -7.64 16.97 14.81
C ILE A 17 -8.30 18.20 14.20
N GLU A 18 -8.60 18.16 12.91
CA GLU A 18 -9.28 19.22 12.18
C GLU A 18 -10.60 18.68 11.60
N PRO A 19 -11.76 19.29 11.95
CA PRO A 19 -13.05 18.80 11.46
C PRO A 19 -13.11 18.66 9.95
N GLY A 20 -13.57 17.51 9.47
CA GLY A 20 -13.69 17.19 8.05
C GLY A 20 -12.38 16.83 7.34
N LYS A 21 -11.24 16.82 8.03
CA LYS A 21 -9.94 16.45 7.45
C LYS A 21 -9.29 15.30 8.21
N VAL A 22 -8.48 14.52 7.50
CA VAL A 22 -7.69 13.42 8.08
C VAL A 22 -6.24 13.55 7.60
N LYS A 23 -5.32 13.64 8.55
CA LYS A 23 -3.87 13.61 8.34
C LYS A 23 -3.36 12.19 8.58
N MET A 24 -2.96 11.51 7.53
CA MET A 24 -2.58 10.10 7.58
C MET A 24 -1.18 9.87 7.00
N TYR A 25 -0.29 9.31 7.82
CA TYR A 25 1.03 8.88 7.40
C TYR A 25 1.12 7.36 7.41
N VAL A 26 1.58 6.78 6.30
CA VAL A 26 1.79 5.33 6.16
C VAL A 26 3.24 5.09 5.77
N CYS A 27 3.99 4.36 6.60
CA CYS A 27 5.37 4.04 6.29
C CYS A 27 5.47 3.25 4.99
N GLY A 28 6.26 3.79 4.07
CA GLY A 28 6.47 3.22 2.75
C GLY A 28 7.62 2.20 2.69
N PRO A 29 7.83 1.55 1.55
CA PRO A 29 8.83 0.53 1.40
C PRO A 29 10.24 1.10 1.22
N THR A 30 11.25 0.30 1.58
CA THR A 30 12.63 0.49 1.14
C THR A 30 12.76 -0.01 -0.30
N VAL A 31 13.19 0.88 -1.20
CA VAL A 31 13.13 0.65 -2.65
C VAL A 31 14.44 0.07 -3.22
N TYR A 32 14.72 -1.17 -2.88
CA TYR A 32 15.92 -1.90 -3.34
C TYR A 32 15.62 -3.08 -4.28
N ASN A 33 14.35 -3.46 -4.39
CA ASN A 33 13.89 -4.58 -5.23
C ASN A 33 12.39 -4.43 -5.52
N PHE A 34 11.82 -5.27 -6.39
CA PHE A 34 10.37 -5.42 -6.52
C PHE A 34 9.72 -5.66 -5.17
N ILE A 35 8.57 -5.02 -4.95
CA ILE A 35 7.80 -5.23 -3.71
C ILE A 35 7.27 -6.66 -3.65
N HIS A 36 7.28 -7.22 -2.46
CA HIS A 36 6.67 -8.52 -2.21
C HIS A 36 5.21 -8.39 -1.74
N ILE A 37 4.47 -9.48 -1.80
CA ILE A 37 3.04 -9.50 -1.43
C ILE A 37 2.80 -9.03 0.02
N GLY A 38 3.77 -9.19 0.92
CA GLY A 38 3.69 -8.63 2.27
C GLY A 38 3.73 -7.10 2.30
N ASN A 39 4.43 -6.44 1.36
CA ASN A 39 4.39 -4.98 1.21
C ASN A 39 3.08 -4.51 0.56
N ALA A 40 2.47 -5.34 -0.29
CA ALA A 40 1.19 -5.03 -0.91
C ALA A 40 0.06 -4.91 0.12
N ARG A 41 0.10 -5.68 1.21
CA ARG A 41 -0.95 -5.69 2.23
C ARG A 41 -1.20 -4.32 2.86
N PRO A 42 -0.21 -3.64 3.47
CA PRO A 42 -0.42 -2.28 3.99
C PRO A 42 -0.84 -1.28 2.90
N MET A 43 -0.31 -1.39 1.67
CA MET A 43 -0.69 -0.49 0.58
C MET A 43 -2.17 -0.62 0.25
N ILE A 44 -2.70 -1.84 0.12
CA ILE A 44 -4.11 -2.10 -0.17
C ILE A 44 -5.01 -1.73 1.01
N VAL A 45 -4.63 -2.13 2.23
CA VAL A 45 -5.43 -1.89 3.44
C VAL A 45 -5.59 -0.40 3.69
N PHE A 46 -4.49 0.36 3.69
CA PHE A 46 -4.55 1.79 4.04
C PHE A 46 -5.05 2.66 2.88
N ASP A 47 -4.95 2.21 1.63
CA ASP A 47 -5.70 2.79 0.52
C ASP A 47 -7.23 2.63 0.72
N THR A 48 -7.68 1.47 1.19
CA THR A 48 -9.09 1.22 1.50
C THR A 48 -9.56 2.07 2.68
N VAL A 49 -8.75 2.23 3.73
CA VAL A 49 -9.01 3.14 4.85
C VAL A 49 -9.18 4.58 4.35
N ARG A 50 -8.26 5.05 3.50
CA ARG A 50 -8.34 6.37 2.85
C ARG A 50 -9.62 6.53 2.05
N ARG A 51 -9.96 5.56 1.17
CA ARG A 51 -11.16 5.59 0.33
C ARG A 51 -12.43 5.64 1.16
N TYR A 52 -12.47 4.93 2.28
CA TYR A 52 -13.64 4.97 3.16
C TYR A 52 -13.78 6.32 3.87
N PHE A 53 -12.70 6.95 4.32
CA PHE A 53 -12.76 8.31 4.84
C PHE A 53 -13.26 9.31 3.78
N GLU A 54 -12.76 9.20 2.54
CA GLU A 54 -13.23 10.03 1.43
C GLU A 54 -14.73 9.78 1.13
N TYR A 55 -15.18 8.51 1.17
CA TYR A 55 -16.59 8.13 1.06
C TYR A 55 -17.47 8.77 2.15
N LYS A 56 -16.97 8.88 3.37
CA LYS A 56 -17.63 9.55 4.50
C LYS A 56 -17.53 11.08 4.44
N GLY A 57 -16.93 11.64 3.40
CA GLY A 57 -16.85 13.07 3.14
C GLY A 57 -15.65 13.79 3.77
N TYR A 58 -14.64 13.05 4.25
CA TYR A 58 -13.40 13.66 4.74
C TYR A 58 -12.44 14.00 3.59
N GLU A 59 -11.74 15.13 3.72
CA GLU A 59 -10.55 15.44 2.95
C GLU A 59 -9.34 14.70 3.58
N VAL A 60 -8.75 13.76 2.84
CA VAL A 60 -7.63 12.94 3.36
C VAL A 60 -6.31 13.40 2.79
N ASN A 61 -5.42 13.92 3.65
CA ASN A 61 -4.03 14.15 3.29
C ASN A 61 -3.22 12.89 3.62
N TYR A 62 -3.01 12.05 2.60
CA TYR A 62 -2.33 10.77 2.69
C TYR A 62 -0.88 10.89 2.25
N VAL A 63 0.06 10.69 3.16
CA VAL A 63 1.50 10.72 2.91
C VAL A 63 2.09 9.35 3.10
N SER A 64 2.86 8.89 2.13
CA SER A 64 3.62 7.63 2.21
C SER A 64 4.97 7.82 1.54
N ASN A 65 6.05 7.59 2.27
CA ASN A 65 7.40 7.83 1.80
C ASN A 65 7.96 6.68 0.95
N PHE A 66 9.07 6.97 0.29
CA PHE A 66 10.02 5.95 -0.19
C PHE A 66 11.33 6.11 0.59
N THR A 67 11.75 5.05 1.28
CA THR A 67 13.11 4.98 1.82
C THR A 67 14.05 4.65 0.67
N ASP A 68 14.72 5.67 0.16
CA ASP A 68 15.60 5.62 -1.02
C ASP A 68 17.09 5.68 -0.67
N VAL A 69 17.42 5.62 0.62
CA VAL A 69 18.78 5.44 1.17
C VAL A 69 18.76 4.44 2.32
N ASP A 70 19.40 3.28 2.13
CA ASP A 70 19.44 2.19 3.11
C ASP A 70 20.58 1.22 2.78
N ASP A 71 21.03 0.45 3.77
CA ASP A 71 22.10 -0.56 3.58
C ASP A 71 21.76 -1.60 2.49
N LYS A 72 20.46 -1.92 2.29
CA LYS A 72 20.00 -2.86 1.25
C LYS A 72 20.15 -2.27 -0.15
N ILE A 73 19.84 -0.98 -0.29
CA ILE A 73 19.99 -0.24 -1.56
C ILE A 73 21.48 -0.15 -1.92
N ILE A 74 22.32 0.22 -0.97
CA ILE A 74 23.76 0.34 -1.16
C ILE A 74 24.36 -1.00 -1.57
N ARG A 75 24.02 -2.07 -0.87
CA ARG A 75 24.47 -3.43 -1.21
C ARG A 75 24.07 -3.82 -2.63
N LYS A 76 22.81 -3.57 -3.00
CA LYS A 76 22.29 -3.86 -4.32
C LYS A 76 23.01 -3.06 -5.41
N ALA A 77 23.32 -1.81 -5.15
CA ALA A 77 24.07 -0.95 -6.05
C ALA A 77 25.49 -1.49 -6.30
N ILE A 78 26.18 -1.91 -5.24
CA ILE A 78 27.51 -2.54 -5.32
C ILE A 78 27.44 -3.84 -6.13
N GLU A 79 26.45 -4.70 -5.86
CA GLU A 79 26.25 -5.98 -6.57
C GLU A 79 26.02 -5.76 -8.09
N GLU A 80 25.32 -4.70 -8.47
CA GLU A 80 25.00 -4.39 -9.87
C GLU A 80 26.05 -3.45 -10.53
N GLY A 81 27.01 -2.91 -9.78
CA GLY A 81 28.02 -1.99 -10.29
C GLY A 81 27.46 -0.62 -10.72
N VAL A 82 26.41 -0.15 -10.06
CA VAL A 82 25.74 1.14 -10.28
C VAL A 82 25.69 1.94 -8.98
N ASP A 83 25.25 3.21 -9.05
CA ASP A 83 25.02 4.02 -7.85
C ASP A 83 23.68 3.69 -7.15
N ALA A 84 23.58 4.08 -5.87
CA ALA A 84 22.39 3.85 -5.06
C ALA A 84 21.15 4.59 -5.60
N GLU A 85 21.34 5.76 -6.20
CA GLU A 85 20.26 6.55 -6.80
C GLU A 85 19.63 5.83 -7.99
N THR A 86 20.45 5.19 -8.83
CA THR A 86 19.97 4.37 -9.97
C THR A 86 19.09 3.23 -9.49
N ILE A 87 19.47 2.53 -8.41
CA ILE A 87 18.66 1.45 -7.82
C ILE A 87 17.34 2.01 -7.29
N SER A 88 17.39 3.04 -6.46
CA SER A 88 16.18 3.58 -5.84
C SER A 88 15.20 4.15 -6.87
N LYS A 89 15.66 4.91 -7.86
CA LYS A 89 14.82 5.43 -8.95
C LYS A 89 14.12 4.30 -9.74
N ARG A 90 14.85 3.24 -10.06
CA ARG A 90 14.31 2.06 -10.75
C ARG A 90 13.18 1.45 -9.94
N TYR A 91 13.43 1.13 -8.68
CA TYR A 91 12.44 0.40 -7.88
C TYR A 91 11.31 1.28 -7.33
N ILE A 92 11.47 2.60 -7.25
CA ILE A 92 10.35 3.53 -7.08
C ILE A 92 9.40 3.46 -8.29
N ALA A 93 9.94 3.48 -9.51
CA ALA A 93 9.13 3.38 -10.72
C ALA A 93 8.38 2.04 -10.80
N GLU A 94 9.07 0.93 -10.51
CA GLU A 94 8.44 -0.39 -10.50
C GLU A 94 7.40 -0.56 -9.38
N CYS A 95 7.65 -0.01 -8.18
CA CYS A 95 6.69 0.00 -7.08
C CYS A 95 5.41 0.78 -7.46
N LYS A 96 5.54 1.94 -8.11
CA LYS A 96 4.40 2.72 -8.58
C LYS A 96 3.55 1.96 -9.61
N LYS A 97 4.18 1.22 -10.54
CA LYS A 97 3.46 0.36 -11.48
C LYS A 97 2.69 -0.74 -10.76
N ASP A 98 3.33 -1.41 -9.80
CA ASP A 98 2.67 -2.46 -9.01
C ASP A 98 1.48 -1.88 -8.21
N MET A 99 1.63 -0.68 -7.64
CA MET A 99 0.55 0.01 -6.94
C MET A 99 -0.62 0.36 -7.88
N GLU A 100 -0.33 0.86 -9.07
CA GLU A 100 -1.34 1.17 -10.11
C GLU A 100 -2.10 -0.09 -10.53
N MET A 101 -1.39 -1.19 -10.79
CA MET A 101 -2.02 -2.48 -11.14
C MET A 101 -2.92 -3.04 -10.01
N MET A 102 -2.58 -2.74 -8.75
CA MET A 102 -3.43 -3.07 -7.59
C MET A 102 -4.55 -2.05 -7.34
N ASN A 103 -4.71 -1.02 -8.19
CA ASN A 103 -5.64 0.10 -8.01
C ASN A 103 -5.46 0.84 -6.68
N VAL A 104 -4.23 0.99 -6.22
CA VAL A 104 -3.88 1.84 -5.08
C VAL A 104 -3.82 3.29 -5.55
N LYS A 105 -4.60 4.17 -4.95
CA LYS A 105 -4.61 5.59 -5.30
C LYS A 105 -3.23 6.22 -5.04
N PRO A 106 -2.73 7.10 -5.94
CA PRO A 106 -1.53 7.87 -5.67
C PRO A 106 -1.65 8.63 -4.34
N ALA A 107 -0.61 8.58 -3.51
CA ALA A 107 -0.58 9.37 -2.28
C ALA A 107 -0.67 10.87 -2.59
N THR A 108 -1.17 11.66 -1.64
CA THR A 108 -1.11 13.14 -1.74
C THR A 108 0.34 13.59 -1.88
N LYS A 109 1.25 12.91 -1.17
CA LYS A 109 2.69 13.11 -1.29
C LYS A 109 3.43 11.79 -1.07
N ASN A 110 4.44 11.53 -1.91
CA ASN A 110 5.43 10.47 -1.71
C ASN A 110 6.82 11.11 -1.51
N PRO A 111 7.17 11.54 -0.29
CA PRO A 111 8.50 12.08 -0.05
C PRO A 111 9.57 10.99 -0.15
N GLN A 112 10.78 11.38 -0.53
CA GLN A 112 11.97 10.54 -0.58
C GLN A 112 12.97 10.98 0.49
N ALA A 113 13.54 10.05 1.24
CA ALA A 113 14.45 10.38 2.35
C ALA A 113 15.63 11.24 1.90
N THR A 114 16.20 10.96 0.71
CA THR A 114 17.34 11.73 0.17
C THR A 114 17.02 13.19 -0.13
N GLN A 115 15.75 13.54 -0.29
CA GLN A 115 15.30 14.92 -0.56
C GLN A 115 15.02 15.72 0.73
N GLU A 116 15.03 15.04 1.88
CA GLU A 116 14.60 15.61 3.17
C GLU A 116 15.73 15.68 4.22
N ILE A 117 16.96 15.50 3.80
CA ILE A 117 18.16 15.45 4.67
C ILE A 117 18.30 16.71 5.55
N GLY A 118 18.03 17.89 5.00
CA GLY A 118 18.11 19.14 5.77
C GLY A 118 17.17 19.16 6.96
N GLY A 119 15.91 18.78 6.78
CA GLY A 119 14.92 18.69 7.86
C GLY A 119 15.28 17.64 8.90
N MET A 120 15.85 16.50 8.48
CA MET A 120 16.35 15.48 9.42
C MET A 120 17.49 16.02 10.27
N ILE A 121 18.44 16.74 9.70
CA ILE A 121 19.54 17.38 10.44
C ILE A 121 19.00 18.39 11.45
N GLU A 122 18.02 19.23 11.06
CA GLU A 122 17.38 20.19 11.95
C GLU A 122 16.64 19.49 13.11
N MET A 123 15.93 18.41 12.85
CA MET A 123 15.25 17.63 13.90
C MET A 123 16.26 17.00 14.86
N ILE A 124 17.34 16.42 14.35
CA ILE A 124 18.42 15.85 15.17
C ILE A 124 19.08 16.92 16.04
N ASN A 125 19.39 18.11 15.49
CA ASN A 125 19.91 19.23 16.27
C ASN A 125 18.97 19.62 17.41
N THR A 126 17.66 19.71 17.13
CA THR A 126 16.64 19.98 18.15
C THR A 126 16.67 18.93 19.27
N LEU A 127 16.84 17.65 18.92
CA LEU A 127 16.94 16.58 19.91
C LEU A 127 18.21 16.67 20.76
N ILE A 128 19.34 17.06 20.16
CA ILE A 128 20.61 17.29 20.88
C ILE A 128 20.46 18.47 21.84
N GLU A 129 19.95 19.60 21.37
CA GLU A 129 19.75 20.82 22.19
C GLU A 129 18.83 20.57 23.39
N LYS A 130 17.82 19.70 23.22
CA LYS A 130 16.91 19.30 24.28
C LYS A 130 17.45 18.18 25.19
N GLY A 131 18.64 17.66 24.92
CA GLY A 131 19.29 16.61 25.70
C GLY A 131 18.79 15.19 25.44
N HIS A 132 18.01 15.00 24.36
CA HIS A 132 17.48 13.68 23.96
C HIS A 132 18.40 12.92 23.00
N ALA A 133 19.43 13.56 22.47
CA ALA A 133 20.43 12.95 21.62
C ALA A 133 21.83 13.38 22.00
N TYR A 134 22.84 12.63 21.55
CA TYR A 134 24.25 12.91 21.77
C TYR A 134 25.11 12.45 20.61
N VAL A 135 26.29 13.07 20.49
CA VAL A 135 27.26 12.77 19.44
C VAL A 135 28.39 11.91 20.02
N ALA A 136 28.61 10.74 19.45
CA ALA A 136 29.72 9.86 19.83
C ALA A 136 31.03 10.33 19.19
N ALA A 137 32.18 9.79 19.67
CA ALA A 137 33.52 10.20 19.26
C ALA A 137 33.81 10.04 17.75
N ASP A 138 33.13 9.11 17.09
CA ASP A 138 33.22 8.86 15.64
C ASP A 138 32.31 9.73 14.79
N GLY A 139 31.50 10.60 15.42
CA GLY A 139 30.50 11.44 14.76
C GLY A 139 29.14 10.80 14.60
N THR A 140 28.93 9.55 15.06
CA THR A 140 27.61 8.93 15.12
C THR A 140 26.70 9.70 16.08
N VAL A 141 25.46 9.99 15.69
CA VAL A 141 24.48 10.60 16.59
C VAL A 141 23.48 9.54 17.04
N TYR A 142 23.32 9.41 18.34
CA TYR A 142 22.38 8.49 18.97
C TYR A 142 21.25 9.24 19.68
N PHE A 143 20.06 8.67 19.63
CA PHE A 143 18.96 9.05 20.49
C PHE A 143 19.15 8.38 21.85
N ARG A 144 19.03 9.18 22.93
CA ARG A 144 19.12 8.71 24.33
C ARG A 144 17.78 8.18 24.79
N THR A 145 17.54 6.87 24.61
CA THR A 145 16.24 6.21 24.83
C THR A 145 15.71 6.45 26.23
N LYS A 146 16.55 6.40 27.27
CA LYS A 146 16.17 6.65 28.66
C LYS A 146 15.75 8.10 28.95
N SER A 147 16.00 9.04 28.04
CA SER A 147 15.54 10.42 28.18
C SER A 147 14.04 10.59 27.89
N PHE A 148 13.42 9.62 27.19
CA PHE A 148 12.00 9.57 26.93
C PHE A 148 11.31 8.58 27.88
N LYS A 149 10.70 9.10 28.94
CA LYS A 149 10.14 8.28 30.03
C LYS A 149 9.03 7.32 29.58
N GLU A 150 8.33 7.66 28.49
CA GLU A 150 7.23 6.86 27.94
C GLU A 150 7.67 5.89 26.85
N TYR A 151 8.99 5.66 26.69
CA TYR A 151 9.48 4.72 25.69
C TYR A 151 8.93 3.31 25.94
N GLY A 152 8.39 2.70 24.91
CA GLY A 152 7.71 1.41 24.99
C GLY A 152 6.18 1.53 25.11
N LYS A 153 5.61 2.76 25.08
CA LYS A 153 4.16 2.97 25.22
C LYS A 153 3.34 2.38 24.08
N LEU A 154 3.88 2.32 22.85
CA LEU A 154 3.22 1.72 21.69
C LEU A 154 3.36 0.21 21.67
N SER A 155 4.58 -0.28 21.83
CA SER A 155 4.91 -1.70 21.79
C SER A 155 4.54 -2.44 23.07
N HIS A 156 4.28 -1.71 24.14
CA HIS A 156 4.06 -2.22 25.51
C HIS A 156 5.23 -3.06 26.02
N LYS A 157 6.45 -2.73 25.56
CA LYS A 157 7.69 -3.35 26.00
C LYS A 157 8.32 -2.54 27.12
N ASN A 158 8.83 -3.24 28.13
CA ASN A 158 9.59 -2.60 29.20
C ASN A 158 11.06 -2.46 28.76
N LEU A 159 11.66 -1.31 28.99
CA LEU A 159 13.09 -1.06 28.70
C LEU A 159 14.03 -2.06 29.40
N ASP A 160 13.71 -2.49 30.62
CA ASP A 160 14.52 -3.42 31.39
C ASP A 160 14.52 -4.81 30.72
N ASP A 161 13.41 -5.24 30.14
CA ASP A 161 13.31 -6.50 29.39
C ASP A 161 14.08 -6.42 28.05
N LEU A 162 14.08 -5.24 27.42
CA LEU A 162 14.86 -5.00 26.21
C LEU A 162 16.37 -5.03 26.49
N GLN A 163 16.83 -4.48 27.62
CA GLN A 163 18.25 -4.52 28.01
C GLN A 163 18.76 -5.93 28.20
N SER A 164 17.95 -6.85 28.72
CA SER A 164 18.35 -8.24 28.90
C SER A 164 18.57 -8.98 27.57
N GLY A 165 17.76 -8.68 26.56
CA GLY A 165 17.89 -9.24 25.21
C GLY A 165 19.07 -8.63 24.39
N PHE A 166 19.39 -7.36 24.60
CA PHE A 166 20.50 -6.68 23.91
C PHE A 166 21.89 -7.04 24.46
N ARG A 167 21.99 -7.46 25.74
CA ARG A 167 23.28 -7.87 26.34
C ARG A 167 23.89 -9.12 25.71
N GLU A 168 23.10 -9.93 25.02
CA GLU A 168 23.56 -11.15 24.35
C GLU A 168 24.03 -10.91 22.91
N ILE A 169 23.69 -9.77 22.30
CA ILE A 169 24.05 -9.46 20.91
C ILE A 169 24.99 -8.25 20.89
N LYS A 170 26.30 -8.50 20.98
CA LYS A 170 27.29 -7.48 20.65
C LYS A 170 27.31 -7.25 19.14
N VAL A 171 26.69 -6.19 18.69
CA VAL A 171 26.81 -5.74 17.29
C VAL A 171 28.10 -4.97 17.14
N THR A 172 29.00 -5.45 16.30
CA THR A 172 30.28 -4.79 15.99
C THR A 172 30.01 -3.39 15.42
N GLY A 173 30.56 -2.33 16.02
CA GLY A 173 30.40 -0.95 15.58
C GLY A 173 29.43 -0.09 16.43
N GLU A 174 28.98 -0.58 17.59
CA GLU A 174 28.14 0.16 18.54
C GLU A 174 28.90 0.59 19.82
N GLU A 175 30.21 0.70 19.74
CA GLU A 175 31.09 1.00 20.89
C GLU A 175 30.88 2.41 21.47
N GLY A 176 30.17 3.29 20.75
CA GLY A 176 29.91 4.69 21.15
C GLY A 176 28.56 4.92 21.87
N LYS A 177 27.74 3.88 22.14
CA LYS A 177 26.45 4.03 22.83
C LYS A 177 26.64 4.23 24.33
N GLU A 178 25.91 5.21 24.91
CA GLU A 178 25.80 5.38 26.37
C GLU A 178 24.95 4.26 27.01
N ASP A 179 23.92 3.80 26.27
CA ASP A 179 23.03 2.70 26.69
C ASP A 179 22.76 1.75 25.50
N PRO A 180 22.69 0.43 25.74
CA PRO A 180 22.44 -0.54 24.67
C PRO A 180 21.11 -0.33 23.90
N THR A 181 20.13 0.32 24.53
CA THR A 181 18.83 0.61 23.92
C THR A 181 18.83 1.86 23.05
N ASP A 182 19.91 2.67 23.09
CA ASP A 182 20.00 3.87 22.26
C ASP A 182 20.05 3.49 20.78
N PHE A 183 19.48 4.31 19.93
CA PHE A 183 19.39 4.03 18.50
C PHE A 183 19.97 5.18 17.66
N VAL A 184 20.42 4.84 16.46
CA VAL A 184 21.15 5.75 15.58
C VAL A 184 20.20 6.73 14.91
N LEU A 185 20.54 8.02 14.97
CA LEU A 185 19.90 9.11 14.22
C LEU A 185 20.72 9.52 13.00
N TRP A 186 22.08 9.48 13.09
CA TRP A 186 22.98 9.80 12.01
C TRP A 186 24.21 8.89 12.05
N LYS A 187 24.60 8.35 10.89
CA LYS A 187 25.73 7.41 10.74
C LYS A 187 26.86 8.06 9.95
N PRO A 188 28.13 7.95 10.38
CA PRO A 188 29.28 8.30 9.54
C PRO A 188 29.29 7.53 8.22
N LYS A 189 29.75 8.18 7.17
CA LYS A 189 29.91 7.54 5.87
C LYS A 189 30.93 6.41 5.91
N LYS A 190 30.70 5.37 5.11
CA LYS A 190 31.69 4.36 4.75
C LYS A 190 32.13 4.57 3.31
N GLU A 191 33.25 3.97 2.93
CA GLU A 191 33.72 4.02 1.56
C GLU A 191 32.69 3.45 0.58
N GLY A 192 32.40 4.19 -0.50
CA GLY A 192 31.41 3.79 -1.51
C GLY A 192 29.95 4.05 -1.14
N GLU A 193 29.64 4.58 0.05
CA GLU A 193 28.29 4.93 0.44
C GLU A 193 27.92 6.37 0.04
N PRO A 194 26.64 6.64 -0.31
CA PRO A 194 26.16 8.01 -0.43
C PRO A 194 26.22 8.71 0.92
N PHE A 195 26.54 10.00 0.92
CA PHE A 195 26.67 10.77 2.15
C PHE A 195 26.27 12.23 1.94
N TRP A 196 25.97 12.89 3.04
CA TRP A 196 25.67 14.32 3.12
C TRP A 196 26.52 14.98 4.21
N GLU A 197 26.77 16.28 4.04
CA GLU A 197 27.40 17.08 5.09
C GLU A 197 26.44 17.27 6.26
N SER A 198 26.95 17.17 7.47
CA SER A 198 26.25 17.48 8.71
C SER A 198 27.19 18.15 9.73
N PRO A 199 26.63 18.77 10.79
CA PRO A 199 27.47 19.36 11.86
C PRO A 199 28.37 18.34 12.59
N TRP A 200 28.08 17.05 12.47
CA TRP A 200 28.76 15.99 13.23
C TRP A 200 29.81 15.25 12.41
N CYS A 201 29.46 14.85 11.23
CA CYS A 201 30.33 14.17 10.28
C CYS A 201 29.65 14.07 8.90
N GLN A 202 30.45 13.80 7.86
CA GLN A 202 29.93 13.32 6.59
C GLN A 202 29.29 11.95 6.81
N GLY A 203 27.99 11.81 6.43
CA GLY A 203 27.25 10.61 6.76
C GLY A 203 25.85 10.56 6.17
N ARG A 204 25.00 9.77 6.76
CA ARG A 204 23.61 9.55 6.33
C ARG A 204 22.68 9.35 7.52
N PRO A 205 21.35 9.59 7.33
CA PRO A 205 20.39 9.43 8.41
C PRO A 205 20.25 7.96 8.85
N GLY A 206 19.86 7.78 10.11
CA GLY A 206 19.31 6.53 10.60
C GLY A 206 17.89 6.34 10.03
N TRP A 207 17.45 5.10 9.95
CA TRP A 207 16.15 4.75 9.34
C TRP A 207 14.93 5.41 10.02
N HIS A 208 14.96 5.59 11.33
CA HIS A 208 13.78 6.03 12.09
C HIS A 208 13.52 7.54 11.98
N ILE A 209 14.57 8.37 11.77
CA ILE A 209 14.41 9.82 11.69
C ILE A 209 13.69 10.27 10.41
N GLU A 210 13.77 9.46 9.36
CA GLU A 210 13.18 9.77 8.06
C GLU A 210 11.67 10.02 8.18
N CYS A 211 10.92 9.06 8.72
CA CYS A 211 9.46 9.14 8.83
C CYS A 211 9.02 10.21 9.82
N SER A 212 9.75 10.43 10.93
CA SER A 212 9.45 11.49 11.89
C SER A 212 9.54 12.89 11.25
N GLU A 213 10.59 13.13 10.48
CA GLU A 213 10.78 14.41 9.78
C GLU A 213 9.75 14.59 8.65
N MET A 214 9.61 13.60 7.77
CA MET A 214 8.70 13.68 6.63
C MET A 214 7.25 13.82 7.08
N SER A 215 6.83 13.13 8.15
CA SER A 215 5.51 13.30 8.73
C SER A 215 5.30 14.74 9.24
N LYS A 216 6.27 15.28 10.00
CA LYS A 216 6.22 16.65 10.49
C LYS A 216 6.13 17.67 9.37
N LYS A 217 6.95 17.51 8.33
CA LYS A 217 7.02 18.45 7.19
C LYS A 217 5.73 18.53 6.41
N TYR A 218 5.11 17.39 6.11
CA TYR A 218 3.96 17.32 5.21
C TYR A 218 2.60 17.29 5.91
N LEU A 219 2.55 16.90 7.18
CA LEU A 219 1.30 16.77 7.94
C LEU A 219 1.26 17.62 9.22
N GLY A 220 2.43 18.09 9.68
CA GLY A 220 2.56 18.87 10.93
C GLY A 220 3.05 18.04 12.11
N GLU A 221 3.18 18.70 13.27
CA GLU A 221 3.76 18.12 14.48
C GLU A 221 2.89 17.03 15.11
N SER A 222 1.57 17.06 14.85
CA SER A 222 0.60 16.06 15.29
C SER A 222 -0.28 15.65 14.12
N ILE A 223 -0.52 14.34 14.01
CA ILE A 223 -1.31 13.74 12.94
C ILE A 223 -2.44 12.88 13.49
N ASP A 224 -3.47 12.63 12.68
CA ASP A 224 -4.58 11.80 13.10
C ASP A 224 -4.17 10.32 13.15
N ILE A 225 -3.65 9.78 12.05
CA ILE A 225 -3.34 8.36 11.90
C ILE A 225 -1.90 8.17 11.44
N HIS A 226 -1.17 7.32 12.16
CA HIS A 226 0.09 6.73 11.71
C HIS A 226 -0.09 5.22 11.54
N ALA A 227 0.34 4.68 10.40
CA ALA A 227 0.04 3.30 10.05
C ALA A 227 1.19 2.57 9.34
N GLY A 228 1.14 1.23 9.38
CA GLY A 228 2.10 0.35 8.72
C GLY A 228 1.88 -1.12 9.05
N GLY A 229 2.85 -1.98 8.72
CA GLY A 229 2.86 -3.37 9.14
C GLY A 229 3.12 -3.51 10.65
N GLU A 230 2.63 -4.59 11.26
CA GLU A 230 2.84 -4.85 12.70
C GLU A 230 4.31 -5.06 13.07
N ASP A 231 5.17 -5.41 12.11
CA ASP A 231 6.62 -5.47 12.29
C ASP A 231 7.26 -4.10 12.54
N LEU A 232 6.59 -3.03 12.16
CA LEU A 232 7.05 -1.66 12.41
C LEU A 232 6.72 -1.16 13.82
N ILE A 233 5.81 -1.79 14.55
CA ILE A 233 5.44 -1.37 15.92
C ILE A 233 6.71 -1.17 16.76
N PHE A 234 7.64 -2.13 16.68
CA PHE A 234 8.92 -2.07 17.36
C PHE A 234 10.04 -2.65 16.48
N PRO A 235 11.18 -1.94 16.33
CA PRO A 235 11.49 -0.67 17.01
C PRO A 235 11.05 0.60 16.26
N HIS A 236 10.61 0.53 14.99
CA HIS A 236 10.52 1.69 14.09
C HIS A 236 9.53 2.76 14.61
N HIS A 237 8.25 2.42 14.76
CA HIS A 237 7.23 3.38 15.20
C HIS A 237 7.42 3.83 16.66
N GLU A 238 7.93 2.96 17.52
CA GLU A 238 8.29 3.37 18.90
C GLU A 238 9.38 4.43 18.89
N ASN A 239 10.41 4.27 18.02
CA ASN A 239 11.48 5.23 17.87
C ASN A 239 10.99 6.54 17.23
N GLU A 240 10.05 6.47 16.28
CA GLU A 240 9.44 7.67 15.70
C GLU A 240 8.66 8.48 16.74
N ILE A 241 7.91 7.81 17.63
CA ILE A 241 7.23 8.47 18.77
C ILE A 241 8.26 9.22 19.63
N ALA A 242 9.33 8.54 20.04
CA ALA A 242 10.36 9.12 20.87
C ALA A 242 10.99 10.36 20.20
N GLN A 243 11.36 10.25 18.92
CA GLN A 243 11.92 11.36 18.16
C GLN A 243 10.94 12.54 18.04
N SER A 244 9.75 12.27 17.58
CA SER A 244 8.76 13.31 17.27
C SER A 244 8.25 14.01 18.54
N GLU A 245 7.94 13.26 19.59
CA GLU A 245 7.42 13.86 20.84
C GLU A 245 8.49 14.59 21.62
N CYS A 246 9.74 14.11 21.64
CA CYS A 246 10.85 14.83 22.23
C CYS A 246 11.21 16.10 21.44
N ALA A 247 11.20 16.04 20.12
CA ALA A 247 11.50 17.20 19.30
C ALA A 247 10.41 18.28 19.38
N ASN A 248 9.14 17.89 19.32
CA ASN A 248 8.01 18.82 19.18
C ASN A 248 7.31 19.14 20.50
N GLY A 249 7.43 18.31 21.54
CA GLY A 249 6.72 18.46 22.82
C GLY A 249 5.21 18.24 22.73
N LYS A 250 4.75 17.49 21.75
CA LYS A 250 3.34 17.20 21.47
C LYS A 250 3.15 15.73 21.15
N THR A 251 1.94 15.20 21.34
CA THR A 251 1.57 13.87 20.86
C THR A 251 1.78 13.77 19.36
N PHE A 252 2.49 12.74 18.91
CA PHE A 252 2.83 12.58 17.51
C PHE A 252 1.63 12.12 16.67
N ALA A 253 1.00 11.03 17.02
CA ALA A 253 -0.19 10.52 16.33
C ALA A 253 -1.26 10.09 17.33
N ASN A 254 -2.54 10.41 17.00
CA ASN A 254 -3.67 10.08 17.86
C ASN A 254 -4.06 8.61 17.73
N TYR A 255 -3.99 8.05 16.52
CA TYR A 255 -4.35 6.67 16.21
C TYR A 255 -3.20 5.94 15.52
N TRP A 256 -2.86 4.78 16.04
CA TRP A 256 -1.83 3.89 15.50
C TRP A 256 -2.50 2.64 14.93
N MET A 257 -2.38 2.46 13.61
CA MET A 257 -2.99 1.33 12.91
C MET A 257 -1.95 0.40 12.32
N HIS A 258 -2.09 -0.89 12.59
CA HIS A 258 -1.14 -1.89 12.10
C HIS A 258 -1.87 -3.06 11.46
N ASN A 259 -1.47 -3.42 10.24
CA ASN A 259 -1.92 -4.66 9.62
C ASN A 259 -1.04 -5.83 10.06
N ALA A 260 -1.67 -6.98 10.29
CA ALA A 260 -0.96 -8.20 10.65
C ALA A 260 -0.18 -8.81 9.47
N PHE A 261 0.69 -9.77 9.78
CA PHE A 261 1.53 -10.47 8.80
C PHE A 261 0.74 -11.25 7.76
N LEU A 262 1.38 -11.45 6.62
CA LEU A 262 0.99 -12.42 5.62
C LEU A 262 1.83 -13.69 5.80
N ASN A 263 1.16 -14.82 5.98
CA ASN A 263 1.77 -16.14 5.97
C ASN A 263 1.65 -16.78 4.58
N ILE A 264 2.56 -17.66 4.23
CA ILE A 264 2.53 -18.46 3.01
C ILE A 264 2.42 -19.91 3.41
N ASP A 265 1.35 -20.60 3.01
CA ASP A 265 1.07 -21.99 3.37
C ASP A 265 1.27 -22.26 4.88
N ASN A 266 0.68 -21.38 5.71
CA ASN A 266 0.76 -21.38 7.18
C ASN A 266 2.18 -21.20 7.74
N ARG A 267 3.13 -20.68 6.96
CA ARG A 267 4.49 -20.38 7.38
C ARG A 267 4.81 -18.91 7.13
N LYS A 268 5.66 -18.32 7.96
CA LYS A 268 6.15 -16.96 7.75
C LYS A 268 6.87 -16.88 6.41
N MET A 269 6.55 -15.84 5.63
CA MET A 269 7.24 -15.56 4.36
C MET A 269 8.72 -15.24 4.60
N SER A 270 9.61 -15.90 3.88
CA SER A 270 11.07 -15.70 3.99
C SER A 270 11.78 -16.09 2.70
N LYS A 271 12.76 -15.29 2.28
CA LYS A 271 13.61 -15.62 1.12
C LYS A 271 14.37 -16.92 1.32
N SER A 272 14.82 -17.22 2.55
CA SER A 272 15.55 -18.44 2.88
C SER A 272 14.71 -19.70 2.79
N LEU A 273 13.39 -19.59 2.92
CA LEU A 273 12.44 -20.71 2.80
C LEU A 273 11.95 -20.92 1.36
N GLY A 274 12.32 -20.06 0.42
CA GLY A 274 11.85 -20.14 -0.98
C GLY A 274 10.35 -19.89 -1.15
N ASN A 275 9.68 -19.36 -0.13
CA ASN A 275 8.25 -19.01 -0.13
C ASN A 275 8.02 -17.49 -0.22
N PHE A 276 8.89 -16.80 -0.93
CA PHE A 276 8.86 -15.36 -1.11
C PHE A 276 8.33 -15.04 -2.51
N PHE A 277 7.24 -14.28 -2.59
CA PHE A 277 6.63 -13.88 -3.86
C PHE A 277 6.59 -12.37 -3.99
N THR A 278 7.05 -11.87 -5.12
CA THR A 278 6.86 -10.47 -5.52
C THR A 278 5.45 -10.26 -6.06
N VAL A 279 4.97 -9.02 -6.01
CA VAL A 279 3.70 -8.64 -6.64
C VAL A 279 3.76 -8.89 -8.15
N ARG A 280 4.93 -8.67 -8.76
CA ARG A 280 5.18 -8.90 -10.18
C ARG A 280 5.00 -10.37 -10.58
N GLU A 281 5.55 -11.32 -9.81
CA GLU A 281 5.35 -12.76 -10.04
C GLU A 281 3.88 -13.18 -9.89
N ILE A 282 3.14 -12.54 -8.99
CA ILE A 282 1.70 -12.79 -8.87
C ILE A 282 0.95 -12.25 -10.10
N SER A 283 1.35 -11.09 -10.63
CA SER A 283 0.73 -10.49 -11.81
C SER A 283 0.86 -11.32 -13.09
N GLU A 284 1.85 -12.22 -13.15
CA GLU A 284 2.01 -13.17 -14.27
C GLU A 284 0.91 -14.26 -14.30
N LYS A 285 0.22 -14.47 -13.17
CA LYS A 285 -0.79 -15.54 -13.02
C LYS A 285 -2.19 -15.03 -12.76
N TYR A 286 -2.31 -13.85 -12.14
CA TYR A 286 -3.56 -13.28 -11.68
C TYR A 286 -3.64 -11.79 -12.01
N ASP A 287 -4.83 -11.32 -12.39
CA ASP A 287 -5.15 -9.90 -12.27
C ASP A 287 -4.92 -9.45 -10.81
N LEU A 288 -4.17 -8.38 -10.59
CA LEU A 288 -3.87 -7.91 -9.24
C LEU A 288 -5.09 -7.41 -8.47
N GLN A 289 -6.25 -7.23 -9.11
CA GLN A 289 -7.54 -7.06 -8.44
C GLN A 289 -7.95 -8.31 -7.64
N VAL A 290 -7.51 -9.51 -8.09
CA VAL A 290 -7.69 -10.76 -7.31
C VAL A 290 -6.86 -10.70 -6.03
N LEU A 291 -5.61 -10.24 -6.11
CA LEU A 291 -4.76 -10.03 -4.94
C LEU A 291 -5.37 -8.99 -3.99
N ARG A 292 -5.90 -7.89 -4.53
CA ARG A 292 -6.59 -6.87 -3.73
C ARG A 292 -7.77 -7.44 -2.97
N LEU A 293 -8.67 -8.14 -3.66
CA LEU A 293 -9.84 -8.77 -3.02
C LEU A 293 -9.42 -9.80 -1.97
N PHE A 294 -8.40 -10.61 -2.26
CA PHE A 294 -7.82 -11.55 -1.30
C PHE A 294 -7.31 -10.83 -0.04
N MET A 295 -6.54 -9.74 -0.19
CA MET A 295 -6.00 -9.00 0.96
C MET A 295 -7.08 -8.38 1.85
N LEU A 296 -8.24 -8.03 1.26
CA LEU A 296 -9.40 -7.45 1.97
C LEU A 296 -10.39 -8.50 2.48
N SER A 297 -10.20 -9.79 2.18
CA SER A 297 -11.11 -10.87 2.59
C SER A 297 -11.08 -11.20 4.09
N ALA A 298 -10.11 -10.65 4.83
CA ALA A 298 -10.00 -10.79 6.28
C ALA A 298 -9.78 -9.43 6.94
N GLN A 299 -10.11 -9.35 8.24
CA GLN A 299 -9.84 -8.15 9.04
C GLN A 299 -8.34 -7.85 9.01
N TYR A 300 -7.96 -6.59 8.74
CA TYR A 300 -6.57 -6.19 8.50
C TYR A 300 -5.61 -6.54 9.66
N ARG A 301 -6.12 -6.58 10.90
CA ARG A 301 -5.34 -6.94 12.09
C ARG A 301 -5.17 -8.45 12.31
N SER A 302 -5.85 -9.27 11.51
CA SER A 302 -5.71 -10.72 11.58
C SER A 302 -4.64 -11.21 10.60
N PRO A 303 -3.79 -12.17 10.99
CA PRO A 303 -2.89 -12.81 10.03
C PRO A 303 -3.68 -13.40 8.87
N LEU A 304 -3.16 -13.24 7.66
CA LEU A 304 -3.76 -13.76 6.44
C LEU A 304 -2.85 -14.82 5.83
N ASN A 305 -3.42 -15.97 5.50
CA ASN A 305 -2.66 -17.05 4.89
C ASN A 305 -2.81 -17.02 3.37
N PHE A 306 -1.71 -16.84 2.65
CA PHE A 306 -1.67 -16.88 1.20
C PHE A 306 -1.49 -18.33 0.74
N SER A 307 -2.37 -18.77 -0.16
CA SER A 307 -2.26 -20.06 -0.85
C SER A 307 -2.90 -19.97 -2.24
N ALA A 308 -2.53 -20.88 -3.13
CA ALA A 308 -3.10 -20.95 -4.48
C ALA A 308 -4.63 -21.13 -4.43
N ASP A 309 -5.15 -21.99 -3.55
CA ASP A 309 -6.59 -22.24 -3.41
C ASP A 309 -7.37 -20.98 -2.99
N LEU A 310 -6.81 -20.19 -2.07
CA LEU A 310 -7.44 -18.93 -1.63
C LEU A 310 -7.37 -17.84 -2.70
N MET A 311 -6.33 -17.83 -3.53
CA MET A 311 -6.27 -16.95 -4.69
C MET A 311 -7.30 -17.33 -5.75
N GLU A 312 -7.48 -18.63 -6.04
CA GLU A 312 -8.53 -19.10 -6.96
C GLU A 312 -9.94 -18.79 -6.41
N ALA A 313 -10.17 -18.95 -5.11
CA ALA A 313 -11.42 -18.56 -4.48
C ALA A 313 -11.69 -17.05 -4.62
N SER A 314 -10.65 -16.22 -4.46
CA SER A 314 -10.76 -14.76 -4.64
C SER A 314 -10.99 -14.38 -6.09
N LYS A 315 -10.38 -15.09 -7.05
CA LYS A 315 -10.61 -14.93 -8.49
C LYS A 315 -12.09 -15.21 -8.83
N ASN A 316 -12.61 -16.34 -8.38
CA ASN A 316 -14.02 -16.69 -8.59
C ASN A 316 -14.96 -15.67 -7.95
N SER A 317 -14.60 -15.13 -6.80
CA SER A 317 -15.36 -14.08 -6.12
C SER A 317 -15.37 -12.77 -6.92
N LEU A 318 -14.24 -12.34 -7.44
CA LEU A 318 -14.13 -11.16 -8.30
C LEU A 318 -14.94 -11.32 -9.59
N GLU A 319 -14.86 -12.49 -10.23
CA GLU A 319 -15.65 -12.80 -11.45
C GLU A 319 -17.16 -12.73 -11.19
N ARG A 320 -17.64 -13.14 -10.02
CA ARG A 320 -19.05 -13.00 -9.67
C ARG A 320 -19.49 -11.53 -9.58
N ILE A 321 -18.65 -10.66 -9.00
CA ILE A 321 -18.91 -9.21 -8.93
C ILE A 321 -18.96 -8.63 -10.35
N ARG A 322 -17.95 -8.92 -11.16
CA ARG A 322 -17.83 -8.43 -12.54
C ARG A 322 -18.98 -8.92 -13.43
N THR A 323 -19.36 -10.19 -13.32
CA THR A 323 -20.50 -10.74 -14.06
C THR A 323 -21.82 -10.05 -13.70
N ALA A 324 -22.02 -9.70 -12.44
CA ALA A 324 -23.19 -8.93 -12.02
C ALA A 324 -23.16 -7.50 -12.58
N ALA A 325 -21.98 -6.86 -12.58
CA ALA A 325 -21.81 -5.52 -13.17
C ALA A 325 -22.07 -5.52 -14.67
N ASP A 326 -21.58 -6.52 -15.41
CA ASP A 326 -21.83 -6.72 -16.85
C ASP A 326 -23.34 -6.90 -17.11
N HIS A 327 -23.99 -7.79 -16.35
CA HIS A 327 -25.44 -8.01 -16.45
C HIS A 327 -26.24 -6.72 -16.20
N GLN A 328 -25.89 -5.94 -15.16
CA GLN A 328 -26.51 -4.65 -14.89
C GLN A 328 -26.30 -3.66 -16.04
N ALA A 329 -25.10 -3.60 -16.61
CA ALA A 329 -24.79 -2.73 -17.74
C ALA A 329 -25.60 -3.11 -19.01
N ASP A 330 -25.76 -4.40 -19.28
CA ASP A 330 -26.55 -4.88 -20.41
C ASP A 330 -28.05 -4.64 -20.22
N CYS A 331 -28.58 -4.91 -19.03
CA CYS A 331 -29.96 -4.58 -18.69
C CYS A 331 -30.24 -3.07 -18.77
N LEU A 332 -29.24 -2.23 -18.38
CA LEU A 332 -29.38 -0.78 -18.47
C LEU A 332 -29.54 -0.27 -19.91
N LYS A 333 -28.89 -0.92 -20.89
CA LYS A 333 -29.04 -0.59 -22.33
C LYS A 333 -30.46 -0.90 -22.85
N ALA A 334 -31.08 -1.95 -22.32
CA ALA A 334 -32.40 -2.40 -22.71
C ALA A 334 -33.52 -1.84 -21.83
N ALA A 335 -33.20 -1.23 -20.70
CA ALA A 335 -34.11 -0.78 -19.67
C ALA A 335 -35.14 0.26 -20.17
N LYS A 336 -36.35 0.19 -19.65
CA LYS A 336 -37.43 1.12 -19.99
C LYS A 336 -37.28 2.45 -19.28
N GLU A 337 -37.51 3.53 -20.00
CA GLU A 337 -37.61 4.85 -19.36
C GLU A 337 -38.88 4.92 -18.50
N GLY A 338 -38.81 5.57 -17.37
CA GLY A 338 -39.92 5.75 -16.44
C GLY A 338 -39.52 5.72 -14.97
N GLU A 339 -40.49 5.95 -14.12
CA GLU A 339 -40.33 5.84 -12.67
C GLU A 339 -40.31 4.37 -12.24
N MET A 340 -39.62 4.11 -11.12
CA MET A 340 -39.57 2.79 -10.49
C MET A 340 -40.98 2.28 -10.15
N THR A 341 -41.23 1.03 -10.43
CA THR A 341 -42.45 0.32 -9.99
C THR A 341 -42.50 0.20 -8.47
N ALA A 342 -43.65 -0.20 -7.92
CA ALA A 342 -43.76 -0.43 -6.47
C ALA A 342 -42.85 -1.55 -5.97
N GLU A 343 -42.67 -2.61 -6.77
CA GLU A 343 -41.75 -3.71 -6.47
C GLU A 343 -40.27 -3.24 -6.51
N GLU A 344 -39.91 -2.46 -7.52
CA GLU A 344 -38.53 -1.90 -7.61
C GLU A 344 -38.21 -0.94 -6.46
N LYS A 345 -39.16 -0.14 -5.99
CA LYS A 345 -39.04 0.69 -4.79
C LYS A 345 -38.80 -0.14 -3.52
N GLN A 346 -39.47 -1.29 -3.42
CA GLN A 346 -39.25 -2.24 -2.33
C GLN A 346 -37.84 -2.85 -2.42
N ASN A 347 -37.42 -3.23 -3.61
CA ASN A 347 -36.05 -3.73 -3.85
C ASN A 347 -34.99 -2.65 -3.59
N GLN A 348 -35.25 -1.39 -3.95
CA GLN A 348 -34.41 -0.26 -3.61
C GLN A 348 -34.19 -0.16 -2.08
N ALA A 349 -35.27 -0.24 -1.30
CA ALA A 349 -35.18 -0.22 0.16
C ALA A 349 -34.30 -1.37 0.70
N ALA A 350 -34.40 -2.56 0.10
CA ALA A 350 -33.53 -3.69 0.47
C ALA A 350 -32.05 -3.42 0.13
N VAL A 351 -31.76 -2.74 -0.99
CA VAL A 351 -30.37 -2.30 -1.30
C VAL A 351 -29.88 -1.27 -0.29
N GLU A 352 -30.73 -0.34 0.14
CA GLU A 352 -30.39 0.66 1.17
C GLU A 352 -30.04 0.00 2.51
N GLU A 353 -30.73 -1.05 2.92
CA GLU A 353 -30.38 -1.86 4.10
C GLU A 353 -29.00 -2.52 3.94
N LEU A 354 -28.66 -3.00 2.74
CA LEU A 354 -27.35 -3.59 2.48
C LEU A 354 -26.21 -2.55 2.45
N VAL A 355 -26.49 -1.33 2.00
CA VAL A 355 -25.56 -0.19 2.13
C VAL A 355 -25.31 0.10 3.61
N GLN A 356 -26.35 0.15 4.44
CA GLN A 356 -26.22 0.33 5.88
C GLN A 356 -25.40 -0.80 6.52
N LYS A 357 -25.57 -2.04 6.06
CA LYS A 357 -24.76 -3.18 6.53
C LYS A 357 -23.28 -3.01 6.15
N PHE A 358 -22.99 -2.57 4.92
CA PHE A 358 -21.63 -2.23 4.48
C PHE A 358 -21.01 -1.13 5.34
N GLU A 359 -21.72 -0.02 5.54
CA GLU A 359 -21.25 1.11 6.34
C GLU A 359 -21.02 0.71 7.81
N THR A 360 -21.92 -0.09 8.38
CA THR A 360 -21.77 -0.59 9.75
C THR A 360 -20.50 -1.43 9.92
N ALA A 361 -20.21 -2.29 8.93
CA ALA A 361 -18.98 -3.09 8.92
C ALA A 361 -17.73 -2.20 8.81
N MET A 362 -17.75 -1.24 7.90
CA MET A 362 -16.62 -0.34 7.71
C MET A 362 -16.44 0.64 8.88
N ASP A 363 -17.52 1.08 9.52
CA ASP A 363 -17.50 1.92 10.71
C ASP A 363 -16.99 1.19 11.96
N ASP A 364 -16.95 -0.15 11.95
CA ASP A 364 -16.38 -0.98 13.01
C ASP A 364 -14.95 -1.44 12.66
N ASP A 365 -14.03 -0.50 12.65
CA ASP A 365 -12.59 -0.75 12.45
C ASP A 365 -12.27 -1.32 11.06
N PHE A 366 -12.93 -0.77 10.04
CA PHE A 366 -12.71 -1.14 8.64
C PHE A 366 -12.82 -2.67 8.39
N ASN A 367 -13.91 -3.27 8.86
CA ASN A 367 -14.18 -4.70 8.67
C ASN A 367 -14.56 -4.99 7.21
N THR A 368 -13.54 -5.10 6.36
CA THR A 368 -13.71 -5.32 4.92
C THR A 368 -14.30 -6.68 4.60
N ALA A 369 -14.13 -7.70 5.44
CA ALA A 369 -14.71 -9.03 5.23
C ALA A 369 -16.25 -8.98 5.25
N ASP A 370 -16.84 -8.32 6.24
CA ASP A 370 -18.28 -8.15 6.34
C ASP A 370 -18.81 -7.15 5.28
N ALA A 371 -18.02 -6.12 4.96
CA ALA A 371 -18.35 -5.19 3.87
C ALA A 371 -18.42 -5.90 2.51
N ILE A 372 -17.48 -6.78 2.19
CA ILE A 372 -17.51 -7.63 1.00
C ILE A 372 -18.76 -8.54 1.01
N SER A 373 -19.13 -9.08 2.16
CA SER A 373 -20.36 -9.88 2.28
C SER A 373 -21.61 -9.09 1.90
N ALA A 374 -21.70 -7.81 2.31
CA ALA A 374 -22.81 -6.93 1.92
C ALA A 374 -22.84 -6.70 0.40
N ILE A 375 -21.68 -6.51 -0.25
CA ILE A 375 -21.60 -6.41 -1.72
C ILE A 375 -22.11 -7.69 -2.38
N PHE A 376 -21.75 -8.88 -1.90
CA PHE A 376 -22.27 -10.14 -2.45
C PHE A 376 -23.78 -10.31 -2.25
N GLU A 377 -24.35 -9.76 -1.19
CA GLU A 377 -25.82 -9.74 -1.02
C GLU A 377 -26.48 -8.81 -2.04
N ILE A 378 -25.87 -7.65 -2.37
CA ILE A 378 -26.31 -6.77 -3.45
C ILE A 378 -26.23 -7.50 -4.80
N VAL A 379 -25.11 -8.19 -5.09
CA VAL A 379 -24.94 -9.01 -6.30
C VAL A 379 -26.07 -10.04 -6.42
N ARG A 380 -26.39 -10.76 -5.35
CA ARG A 380 -27.47 -11.75 -5.34
C ARG A 380 -28.84 -11.11 -5.58
N LEU A 381 -29.12 -9.99 -4.91
CA LEU A 381 -30.37 -9.26 -5.06
C LEU A 381 -30.51 -8.75 -6.50
N SER A 382 -29.49 -8.11 -7.05
CA SER A 382 -29.51 -7.58 -8.42
C SER A 382 -29.75 -8.68 -9.46
N ASN A 383 -29.08 -9.83 -9.33
CA ASN A 383 -29.26 -10.96 -10.23
C ASN A 383 -30.67 -11.55 -10.20
N SER A 384 -31.43 -11.38 -9.10
CA SER A 384 -32.78 -11.88 -8.96
C SER A 384 -33.87 -10.86 -9.33
N THR A 385 -33.56 -9.56 -9.35
CA THR A 385 -34.54 -8.48 -9.49
C THR A 385 -34.34 -7.61 -10.72
N ILE A 386 -33.17 -7.62 -11.33
CA ILE A 386 -32.87 -6.87 -12.56
C ILE A 386 -33.08 -7.75 -13.79
N SER A 387 -33.77 -7.23 -14.78
CA SER A 387 -33.98 -7.84 -16.09
C SER A 387 -34.13 -6.76 -17.17
N GLU A 388 -34.21 -7.15 -18.43
CA GLU A 388 -34.50 -6.24 -19.56
C GLU A 388 -35.85 -5.52 -19.43
N ALA A 389 -36.74 -6.03 -18.58
CA ALA A 389 -38.07 -5.42 -18.32
C ALA A 389 -38.03 -4.36 -17.21
N SER A 390 -36.90 -4.25 -16.47
CA SER A 390 -36.72 -3.31 -15.38
C SER A 390 -36.66 -1.86 -15.86
N THR A 391 -37.03 -0.93 -14.97
CA THR A 391 -36.90 0.50 -15.27
C THR A 391 -35.47 0.96 -15.23
N LYS A 392 -35.12 1.90 -16.08
CA LYS A 392 -33.77 2.50 -16.12
C LYS A 392 -33.40 3.13 -14.78
N ALA A 393 -34.37 3.75 -14.10
CA ALA A 393 -34.15 4.35 -12.79
C ALA A 393 -33.67 3.31 -11.75
N TYR A 394 -34.32 2.12 -11.74
CA TYR A 394 -33.94 1.05 -10.80
C TYR A 394 -32.56 0.44 -11.13
N VAL A 395 -32.32 0.09 -12.41
CA VAL A 395 -31.09 -0.52 -12.83
C VAL A 395 -29.90 0.45 -12.58
N SER A 396 -30.05 1.74 -12.94
CA SER A 396 -29.03 2.77 -12.65
C SER A 396 -28.73 2.86 -11.17
N TYR A 397 -29.76 2.93 -10.33
CA TYR A 397 -29.59 3.04 -8.88
C TYR A 397 -28.77 1.86 -8.29
N VAL A 398 -29.13 0.62 -8.66
CA VAL A 398 -28.43 -0.57 -8.15
C VAL A 398 -26.98 -0.61 -8.65
N LYS A 399 -26.77 -0.33 -9.95
CA LYS A 399 -25.43 -0.31 -10.55
C LYS A 399 -24.54 0.76 -9.90
N GLU A 400 -24.99 2.00 -9.82
CA GLU A 400 -24.24 3.10 -9.21
C GLU A 400 -23.92 2.82 -7.74
N THR A 401 -24.86 2.20 -7.01
CA THR A 401 -24.64 1.81 -5.62
C THR A 401 -23.56 0.74 -5.51
N MET A 402 -23.65 -0.32 -6.33
CA MET A 402 -22.64 -1.39 -6.32
C MET A 402 -21.25 -0.87 -6.71
N ASP A 403 -21.16 -0.07 -7.76
CA ASP A 403 -19.91 0.52 -8.23
C ASP A 403 -19.29 1.42 -7.14
N LYS A 404 -20.10 2.23 -6.46
CA LYS A 404 -19.65 3.10 -5.36
C LYS A 404 -19.08 2.31 -4.19
N LEU A 405 -19.73 1.23 -3.77
CA LEU A 405 -19.23 0.39 -2.68
C LEU A 405 -17.98 -0.40 -3.09
N CYS A 406 -17.93 -0.88 -4.34
CA CYS A 406 -16.72 -1.50 -4.89
C CYS A 406 -15.55 -0.51 -4.97
N ASP A 407 -15.79 0.75 -5.34
CA ASP A 407 -14.74 1.78 -5.37
C ASP A 407 -14.18 2.08 -3.98
N VAL A 408 -14.98 2.06 -2.92
CA VAL A 408 -14.51 2.16 -1.52
C VAL A 408 -13.48 1.07 -1.21
N LEU A 409 -13.70 -0.14 -1.70
CA LEU A 409 -12.75 -1.24 -1.56
C LEU A 409 -11.66 -1.22 -2.66
N GLY A 410 -11.74 -0.29 -3.61
CA GLY A 410 -10.85 -0.19 -4.77
C GLY A 410 -10.95 -1.38 -5.73
N ILE A 411 -12.09 -2.05 -5.74
CA ILE A 411 -12.39 -3.17 -6.66
C ILE A 411 -12.92 -2.59 -7.96
N ILE A 412 -12.26 -2.94 -9.07
CA ILE A 412 -12.68 -2.55 -10.42
C ILE A 412 -13.69 -3.57 -10.91
N THR A 413 -14.93 -3.12 -11.13
CA THR A 413 -16.03 -3.95 -11.61
C THR A 413 -15.99 -4.21 -13.11
N GLU A 414 -15.40 -3.29 -13.86
CA GLU A 414 -15.21 -3.46 -15.30
C GLU A 414 -14.15 -4.51 -15.60
N LYS A 415 -14.46 -5.43 -16.52
CA LYS A 415 -13.41 -6.29 -17.09
C LYS A 415 -12.54 -5.43 -17.98
N LYS A 416 -11.22 -5.53 -17.82
CA LYS A 416 -10.35 -5.15 -18.94
C LYS A 416 -10.79 -5.99 -20.12
N GLU A 417 -11.14 -5.36 -21.25
CA GLU A 417 -11.36 -6.08 -22.48
C GLU A 417 -10.11 -6.94 -22.74
N GLU A 418 -10.22 -8.23 -22.46
CA GLU A 418 -9.22 -9.16 -22.92
C GLU A 418 -9.35 -9.17 -24.44
N ILE A 419 -8.39 -8.56 -25.09
CA ILE A 419 -8.28 -8.64 -26.53
C ILE A 419 -8.27 -10.13 -26.85
N LEU A 420 -9.27 -10.57 -27.60
CA LEU A 420 -9.38 -11.97 -28.00
C LEU A 420 -8.10 -12.40 -28.71
N ASP A 421 -7.54 -13.54 -28.35
CA ASP A 421 -6.33 -14.07 -28.99
C ASP A 421 -6.48 -14.09 -30.51
N SER A 422 -7.72 -14.28 -31.02
CA SER A 422 -8.06 -14.17 -32.45
C SER A 422 -7.80 -12.77 -33.02
N GLU A 423 -8.08 -11.69 -32.31
CA GLU A 423 -7.79 -10.31 -32.77
C GLU A 423 -6.31 -10.01 -32.78
N VAL A 424 -5.58 -10.55 -31.80
CA VAL A 424 -4.11 -10.46 -31.75
C VAL A 424 -3.51 -11.23 -32.94
N GLU A 425 -3.98 -12.43 -33.21
CA GLU A 425 -3.53 -13.26 -34.35
C GLU A 425 -3.88 -12.60 -35.68
N ASP A 426 -5.04 -11.98 -35.83
CA ASP A 426 -5.43 -11.22 -37.03
C ASP A 426 -4.51 -10.01 -37.27
N LEU A 427 -4.16 -9.27 -36.22
CA LEU A 427 -3.20 -8.15 -36.31
C LEU A 427 -1.79 -8.65 -36.66
N ILE A 428 -1.35 -9.77 -36.10
CA ILE A 428 -0.09 -10.40 -36.42
C ILE A 428 -0.08 -10.85 -37.89
N ALA A 429 -1.16 -11.46 -38.35
CA ALA A 429 -1.29 -11.87 -39.78
C ALA A 429 -1.25 -10.66 -40.74
N LYS A 430 -1.96 -9.57 -40.42
CA LYS A 430 -1.92 -8.29 -41.15
C LYS A 430 -0.50 -7.70 -41.19
N ARG A 431 0.21 -7.71 -40.04
CA ARG A 431 1.61 -7.24 -39.98
C ARG A 431 2.52 -8.11 -40.86
N GLN A 432 2.37 -9.43 -40.84
CA GLN A 432 3.16 -10.33 -41.65
C GLN A 432 2.89 -10.11 -43.16
N GLN A 433 1.61 -9.86 -43.51
CA GLN A 433 1.24 -9.55 -44.89
C GLN A 433 1.88 -8.22 -45.33
N ALA A 434 1.78 -7.17 -44.51
CA ALA A 434 2.41 -5.88 -44.79
C ALA A 434 3.93 -5.99 -45.00
N ARG A 435 4.62 -6.84 -44.23
CA ARG A 435 6.06 -7.13 -44.46
C ARG A 435 6.34 -7.85 -45.76
N LYS A 436 5.50 -8.83 -46.17
CA LYS A 436 5.60 -9.50 -47.48
C LYS A 436 5.42 -8.52 -48.62
N ASP A 437 4.49 -7.58 -48.48
CA ASP A 437 4.19 -6.56 -49.47
C ASP A 437 5.19 -5.38 -49.43
N LYS A 438 6.24 -5.49 -48.60
CA LYS A 438 7.28 -4.47 -48.36
C LYS A 438 6.73 -3.12 -47.86
N ASN A 439 5.54 -3.12 -47.29
CA ASN A 439 4.94 -1.96 -46.59
C ASN A 439 5.39 -1.94 -45.14
N PHE A 440 6.64 -1.51 -44.93
CA PHE A 440 7.24 -1.50 -43.60
C PHE A 440 6.59 -0.46 -42.64
N ALA A 441 6.08 0.65 -43.19
CA ALA A 441 5.40 1.66 -42.37
C ALA A 441 4.14 1.08 -41.71
N LEU A 442 3.31 0.34 -42.45
CA LEU A 442 2.12 -0.33 -41.89
C LEU A 442 2.52 -1.44 -40.92
N ALA A 443 3.59 -2.17 -41.18
CA ALA A 443 4.04 -3.23 -40.26
C ALA A 443 4.54 -2.69 -38.94
N ASP A 444 5.18 -1.51 -38.92
CA ASP A 444 5.64 -0.83 -37.70
C ASP A 444 4.47 -0.18 -36.95
N GLU A 445 3.49 0.37 -37.66
CA GLU A 445 2.25 0.88 -37.08
C GLU A 445 1.49 -0.23 -36.33
N ILE A 446 1.29 -1.39 -36.97
CA ILE A 446 0.62 -2.55 -36.34
C ILE A 446 1.44 -3.06 -35.15
N ARG A 447 2.77 -3.04 -35.21
CA ARG A 447 3.62 -3.40 -34.08
C ARG A 447 3.44 -2.45 -32.91
N GLY A 448 3.32 -1.14 -33.18
CA GLY A 448 3.01 -0.11 -32.19
C GLY A 448 1.63 -0.35 -31.54
N GLN A 449 0.59 -0.60 -32.36
CA GLN A 449 -0.74 -0.93 -31.88
C GLN A 449 -0.73 -2.17 -30.96
N LEU A 450 -0.05 -3.25 -31.35
CA LEU A 450 0.07 -4.45 -30.52
C LEU A 450 0.81 -4.18 -29.21
N LEU A 451 1.84 -3.33 -29.23
CA LEU A 451 2.56 -2.93 -28.03
C LEU A 451 1.68 -2.09 -27.09
N ASP A 452 0.91 -1.14 -27.63
CA ASP A 452 -0.06 -0.32 -26.88
C ASP A 452 -1.18 -1.19 -26.27
N MET A 453 -1.50 -2.33 -26.93
CA MET A 453 -2.42 -3.36 -26.45
C MET A 453 -1.77 -4.31 -25.42
N GLY A 454 -0.52 -4.07 -25.02
CA GLY A 454 0.21 -4.92 -24.08
C GLY A 454 0.68 -6.24 -24.69
N ILE A 455 0.85 -6.33 -26.01
CA ILE A 455 1.33 -7.53 -26.71
C ILE A 455 2.77 -7.32 -27.20
N ILE A 456 3.66 -8.18 -26.74
CA ILE A 456 5.07 -8.19 -27.15
C ILE A 456 5.27 -9.26 -28.22
N LEU A 457 5.79 -8.84 -29.38
CA LEU A 457 6.11 -9.75 -30.49
C LEU A 457 7.58 -10.15 -30.45
N GLU A 458 7.84 -11.44 -30.64
CA GLU A 458 9.17 -12.03 -30.89
C GLU A 458 9.22 -12.67 -32.27
N ASP A 459 9.96 -12.05 -33.19
CA ASP A 459 10.18 -12.60 -34.53
C ASP A 459 11.19 -13.76 -34.41
N THR A 460 10.77 -15.00 -34.72
CA THR A 460 11.63 -16.19 -34.71
C THR A 460 11.80 -16.78 -36.12
N ARG A 461 12.73 -17.71 -36.29
CA ARG A 461 12.92 -18.41 -37.59
C ARG A 461 11.71 -19.29 -37.96
N GLU A 462 10.89 -19.67 -36.99
CA GLU A 462 9.72 -20.53 -37.17
C GLU A 462 8.42 -19.73 -37.31
N GLY A 463 8.47 -18.39 -37.15
CA GLY A 463 7.32 -17.48 -37.18
C GLY A 463 7.36 -16.41 -36.11
N VAL A 464 6.28 -15.69 -35.95
CA VAL A 464 6.12 -14.67 -34.88
C VAL A 464 5.51 -15.35 -33.67
N LYS A 465 6.22 -15.31 -32.54
CA LYS A 465 5.67 -15.64 -31.22
C LYS A 465 5.26 -14.36 -30.53
N TRP A 466 4.26 -14.44 -29.70
CA TRP A 466 3.81 -13.30 -28.94
C TRP A 466 3.52 -13.68 -27.49
N LYS A 467 3.59 -12.71 -26.60
CA LYS A 467 3.21 -12.83 -25.19
C LYS A 467 2.56 -11.53 -24.74
N ARG A 468 1.71 -11.60 -23.74
CA ARG A 468 1.17 -10.41 -23.05
C ARG A 468 2.26 -9.80 -22.19
N ALA A 469 2.37 -8.45 -22.17
CA ALA A 469 3.37 -7.67 -21.44
C ALA A 469 3.12 -7.73 -19.92
#